data_f672b0daee58100524866ae427e56b0a
#
_entry.id   f672b0daee58100524866ae427e56b0a
#
_cell.length_a   1.000
_cell.length_b   1.000
_cell.length_c   1.000
_cell.angle_alpha   90.00
_cell.angle_beta   90.00
_cell.angle_gamma   90.00
#
_symmetry.space_group_name_H-M   'P 1'
#
loop_
_entity.id
_entity.type
_entity.pdbx_description
1 polymer ?
#
loop_
_entity_poly.entity_id
_entity_poly.type
_entity_poly.pdbx_seq_one_letter_code
_entity_poly.pdbx_strand_id
1 'polypeptide(L)'
;MNAMTPAERFAVALTPDPTVARIARQRSTLRLQVIFALVFVAVLLLVWLGPQMLPEDARRVVQGALPSWSLPALVAIWAVPTLARIILTMAFLKRAKQDLASMGQGVALYIDGTGVEFVYPQRVRACWAEITALKISGRSWGAGPRLRLEVSGQEVASIPISFLDTMPGAIDSAARARSMGRIGV
;
A
#
# COMPACT_ATOMS: atom_id res chain seq x y z
N MET A 1 -37.24 -3.34 -23.61
CA MET A 1 -36.02 -3.12 -22.84
C MET A 1 -35.26 -1.99 -23.49
N ASN A 2 -35.39 -0.76 -22.98
CA ASN A 2 -34.65 0.38 -23.51
C ASN A 2 -33.19 0.23 -23.13
N ALA A 3 -32.31 0.03 -24.11
CA ALA A 3 -30.90 0.13 -23.93
C ALA A 3 -30.55 1.56 -23.47
N MET A 4 -30.21 1.73 -22.22
CA MET A 4 -29.76 2.99 -21.67
C MET A 4 -28.58 3.50 -22.49
N THR A 5 -28.68 4.76 -22.95
CA THR A 5 -27.60 5.40 -23.71
C THR A 5 -26.31 5.44 -22.88
N PRO A 6 -25.13 5.24 -23.50
CA PRO A 6 -23.82 5.24 -22.79
C PRO A 6 -23.55 6.49 -21.94
N ALA A 7 -24.23 7.62 -22.26
CA ALA A 7 -24.11 8.88 -21.54
C ALA A 7 -24.71 8.89 -20.12
N GLU A 8 -25.53 7.90 -19.75
CA GLU A 8 -26.15 7.81 -18.42
C GLU A 8 -25.34 6.98 -17.43
N ARG A 9 -24.29 6.29 -17.89
CA ARG A 9 -23.43 5.46 -17.01
C ARG A 9 -22.23 6.27 -16.53
N PHE A 10 -22.06 6.32 -15.21
CA PHE A 10 -20.83 6.85 -14.64
C PHE A 10 -19.75 5.76 -14.73
N ALA A 11 -18.75 5.98 -15.57
CA ALA A 11 -17.67 5.05 -15.80
C ALA A 11 -16.43 5.49 -15.02
N VAL A 12 -15.81 4.57 -14.31
CA VAL A 12 -14.53 4.78 -13.60
C VAL A 12 -13.47 3.94 -14.32
N ALA A 13 -12.45 4.59 -14.86
CA ALA A 13 -11.41 3.91 -15.61
C ALA A 13 -10.28 3.40 -14.69
N LEU A 14 -9.54 2.42 -15.20
CA LEU A 14 -8.30 1.96 -14.59
C LEU A 14 -7.15 2.89 -14.97
N THR A 15 -6.38 3.36 -14.00
CA THR A 15 -5.17 4.14 -14.22
C THR A 15 -3.99 3.58 -13.43
N PRO A 16 -2.82 3.38 -14.06
CA PRO A 16 -1.62 2.92 -13.38
C PRO A 16 -0.91 4.01 -12.58
N ASP A 17 -1.17 5.29 -12.88
CA ASP A 17 -0.39 6.42 -12.41
C ASP A 17 -0.23 6.52 -10.89
N PRO A 18 -1.29 6.44 -10.08
CA PRO A 18 -1.14 6.51 -8.62
C PRO A 18 -0.33 5.35 -8.05
N THR A 19 -0.47 4.17 -8.65
CA THR A 19 0.27 2.97 -8.22
C THR A 19 1.74 3.07 -8.60
N VAL A 20 2.06 3.56 -9.80
CA VAL A 20 3.44 3.81 -10.25
C VAL A 20 4.12 4.85 -9.35
N ALA A 21 3.45 5.96 -9.06
CA ALA A 21 3.97 6.99 -8.16
C ALA A 21 4.24 6.44 -6.75
N ARG A 22 3.35 5.59 -6.24
CA ARG A 22 3.53 4.90 -4.94
C ARG A 22 4.74 3.97 -4.95
N ILE A 23 4.90 3.14 -5.99
CA ILE A 23 6.06 2.26 -6.16
C ILE A 23 7.36 3.07 -6.20
N ALA A 24 7.38 4.20 -6.92
CA ALA A 24 8.54 5.08 -6.99
C ALA A 24 8.93 5.63 -5.61
N ARG A 25 7.95 6.12 -4.82
CA ARG A 25 8.19 6.57 -3.44
C ARG A 25 8.70 5.46 -2.53
N GLN A 26 8.13 4.26 -2.61
CA GLN A 26 8.60 3.13 -1.82
C GLN A 26 10.02 2.70 -2.17
N ARG A 27 10.40 2.76 -3.46
CA ARG A 27 11.78 2.50 -3.89
C ARG A 27 12.76 3.54 -3.34
N SER A 28 12.42 4.82 -3.36
CA SER A 28 13.28 5.88 -2.80
C SER A 28 13.46 5.71 -1.30
N THR A 29 12.39 5.39 -0.57
CA THR A 29 12.46 5.10 0.87
C THR A 29 13.34 3.88 1.16
N LEU A 30 13.22 2.81 0.37
CA LEU A 30 14.05 1.62 0.53
C LEU A 30 15.53 1.93 0.30
N ARG A 31 15.86 2.69 -0.76
CA ARG A 31 17.24 3.12 -1.03
C ARG A 31 17.81 3.91 0.15
N LEU A 32 17.04 4.85 0.68
CA LEU A 32 17.47 5.66 1.82
C LEU A 32 17.71 4.78 3.06
N GLN A 33 16.82 3.83 3.34
CA GLN A 33 16.98 2.87 4.45
C GLN A 33 18.25 2.03 4.30
N VAL A 34 18.55 1.55 3.08
CA VAL A 34 19.77 0.78 2.81
C VAL A 34 21.02 1.65 3.01
N ILE A 35 21.01 2.89 2.53
CA ILE A 35 22.13 3.83 2.73
C ILE A 35 22.36 4.07 4.23
N PHE A 36 21.32 4.36 5.01
CA PHE A 36 21.43 4.52 6.45
C PHE A 36 21.94 3.27 7.14
N ALA A 37 21.50 2.08 6.70
CA ALA A 37 21.99 0.81 7.24
C ALA A 37 23.49 0.63 6.97
N LEU A 38 23.95 0.95 5.76
CA LEU A 38 25.38 0.88 5.41
C LEU A 38 26.22 1.87 6.20
N VAL A 39 25.75 3.13 6.34
CA VAL A 39 26.45 4.14 7.17
C VAL A 39 26.53 3.66 8.62
N PHE A 40 25.46 3.12 9.17
CA PHE A 40 25.49 2.61 10.54
C PHE A 40 26.44 1.45 10.71
N VAL A 41 26.48 0.48 9.78
CA VAL A 41 27.45 -0.61 9.79
C VAL A 41 28.90 -0.06 9.71
N ALA A 42 29.14 0.95 8.86
CA ALA A 42 30.46 1.58 8.78
C ALA A 42 30.87 2.24 10.12
N VAL A 43 29.92 2.95 10.76
CA VAL A 43 30.17 3.55 12.10
C VAL A 43 30.46 2.45 13.14
N LEU A 44 29.70 1.36 13.14
CA LEU A 44 29.95 0.23 14.05
C LEU A 44 31.33 -0.39 13.84
N LEU A 45 31.73 -0.55 12.57
CA LEU A 45 33.08 -1.05 12.25
C LEU A 45 34.16 -0.09 12.75
N LEU A 46 33.97 1.21 12.62
CA LEU A 46 34.91 2.20 13.15
C LEU A 46 34.97 2.17 14.68
N VAL A 47 33.85 2.02 15.36
CA VAL A 47 33.82 1.88 16.83
C VAL A 47 34.45 0.57 17.27
N TRP A 48 34.32 -0.50 16.49
CA TRP A 48 34.91 -1.81 16.83
C TRP A 48 36.42 -1.89 16.53
N LEU A 49 36.84 -1.35 15.38
CA LEU A 49 38.26 -1.36 14.95
C LEU A 49 39.07 -0.21 15.53
N GLY A 50 38.44 0.95 15.77
CA GLY A 50 39.12 2.14 16.27
C GLY A 50 39.94 1.91 17.54
N PRO A 51 39.41 1.27 18.57
CA PRO A 51 40.18 0.98 19.78
C PRO A 51 41.40 0.09 19.53
N GLN A 52 41.40 -0.72 18.45
CA GLN A 52 42.55 -1.59 18.12
C GLN A 52 43.75 -0.79 17.57
N MET A 53 43.49 0.41 17.05
CA MET A 53 44.50 1.31 16.53
C MET A 53 45.05 2.28 17.59
N LEU A 54 44.46 2.30 18.79
CA LEU A 54 44.91 3.15 19.89
C LEU A 54 46.07 2.54 20.69
N PRO A 55 46.94 3.35 21.31
CA PRO A 55 47.91 2.93 22.27
C PRO A 55 47.25 2.14 23.42
N GLU A 56 47.99 1.20 24.03
CA GLU A 56 47.44 0.30 25.06
C GLU A 56 46.77 1.02 26.24
N ASP A 57 47.32 2.14 26.67
CA ASP A 57 46.77 2.94 27.77
C ASP A 57 45.38 3.52 27.42
N ALA A 58 45.22 4.06 26.23
CA ALA A 58 43.94 4.60 25.76
C ALA A 58 42.92 3.49 25.50
N ARG A 59 43.37 2.32 25.02
CA ARG A 59 42.53 1.15 24.82
C ARG A 59 41.92 0.65 26.13
N ARG A 60 42.69 0.57 27.23
CA ARG A 60 42.22 0.13 28.55
C ARG A 60 41.12 1.06 29.08
N VAL A 61 41.28 2.37 28.92
CA VAL A 61 40.27 3.37 29.34
C VAL A 61 38.97 3.18 28.58
N VAL A 62 39.02 3.06 27.25
CA VAL A 62 37.83 2.87 26.41
C VAL A 62 37.13 1.53 26.69
N GLN A 63 37.87 0.45 26.84
CA GLN A 63 37.32 -0.88 27.14
C GLN A 63 36.75 -0.98 28.56
N GLY A 64 37.30 -0.25 29.53
CA GLY A 64 36.79 -0.19 30.89
C GLY A 64 35.53 0.67 31.06
N ALA A 65 35.29 1.59 30.13
CA ALA A 65 34.15 2.52 30.20
C ALA A 65 32.79 1.90 29.79
N LEU A 66 32.82 0.82 28.98
CA LEU A 66 31.60 0.20 28.45
C LEU A 66 31.52 -1.26 28.83
N PRO A 67 30.40 -1.77 29.37
CA PRO A 67 30.21 -3.20 29.60
C PRO A 67 30.33 -3.99 28.27
N SER A 68 30.89 -5.18 28.31
CA SER A 68 31.13 -6.00 27.10
C SER A 68 29.87 -6.37 26.31
N TRP A 69 28.71 -6.37 26.97
CA TRP A 69 27.41 -6.62 26.34
C TRP A 69 26.76 -5.39 25.66
N SER A 70 27.25 -4.17 25.91
CA SER A 70 26.62 -2.95 25.45
C SER A 70 26.64 -2.81 23.93
N LEU A 71 27.75 -3.14 23.28
CA LEU A 71 27.85 -3.10 21.81
C LEU A 71 26.92 -4.14 21.13
N PRO A 72 26.94 -5.44 21.47
CA PRO A 72 26.01 -6.39 20.88
C PRO A 72 24.53 -6.05 21.16
N ALA A 73 24.22 -5.52 22.34
CA ALA A 73 22.87 -5.08 22.65
C ALA A 73 22.42 -3.91 21.76
N LEU A 74 23.27 -2.90 21.58
CA LEU A 74 22.98 -1.75 20.71
C LEU A 74 22.80 -2.18 19.26
N VAL A 75 23.66 -3.10 18.77
CA VAL A 75 23.53 -3.69 17.44
C VAL A 75 22.20 -4.42 17.30
N ALA A 76 21.81 -5.24 18.26
CA ALA A 76 20.57 -6.01 18.22
C ALA A 76 19.34 -5.10 18.23
N ILE A 77 19.30 -4.12 19.14
CA ILE A 77 18.19 -3.15 19.26
C ILE A 77 17.99 -2.35 17.97
N TRP A 78 19.05 -2.07 17.24
CA TRP A 78 18.97 -1.33 15.99
C TRP A 78 18.75 -2.25 14.77
N ALA A 79 19.48 -3.36 14.66
CA ALA A 79 19.47 -4.23 13.50
C ALA A 79 18.14 -4.95 13.32
N VAL A 80 17.54 -5.44 14.41
CA VAL A 80 16.27 -6.20 14.34
C VAL A 80 15.13 -5.37 13.75
N PRO A 81 14.80 -4.18 14.26
CA PRO A 81 13.72 -3.38 13.69
C PRO A 81 14.05 -2.86 12.27
N THR A 82 15.32 -2.57 12.00
CA THR A 82 15.75 -2.10 10.67
C THR A 82 15.58 -3.19 9.63
N LEU A 83 16.04 -4.42 9.89
CA LEU A 83 15.87 -5.57 9.02
C LEU A 83 14.39 -5.92 8.83
N ALA A 84 13.61 -5.95 9.91
CA ALA A 84 12.18 -6.19 9.84
C ALA A 84 11.48 -5.16 8.92
N ARG A 85 11.84 -3.88 9.05
CA ARG A 85 11.28 -2.80 8.21
C ARG A 85 11.69 -2.93 6.74
N ILE A 86 12.93 -3.30 6.45
CA ILE A 86 13.42 -3.53 5.07
C ILE A 86 12.65 -4.70 4.45
N ILE A 87 12.54 -5.84 5.17
CA ILE A 87 11.83 -7.03 4.69
C ILE A 87 10.36 -6.71 4.41
N LEU A 88 9.68 -6.00 5.32
CA LEU A 88 8.30 -5.58 5.13
C LEU A 88 8.17 -4.67 3.90
N THR A 89 9.06 -3.68 3.74
CA THR A 89 9.04 -2.77 2.59
C THR A 89 9.24 -3.52 1.27
N MET A 90 10.15 -4.51 1.24
CA MET A 90 10.36 -5.38 0.07
C MET A 90 9.12 -6.22 -0.24
N ALA A 91 8.47 -6.81 0.77
CA ALA A 91 7.26 -7.59 0.59
C ALA A 91 6.12 -6.74 0.02
N PHE A 92 5.94 -5.52 0.53
CA PHE A 92 4.94 -4.58 0.00
C PHE A 92 5.23 -4.13 -1.42
N LEU A 93 6.50 -3.86 -1.73
CA LEU A 93 6.91 -3.50 -3.08
C LEU A 93 6.67 -4.64 -4.08
N LYS A 94 6.94 -5.89 -3.68
CA LYS A 94 6.66 -7.08 -4.50
C LYS A 94 5.16 -7.21 -4.79
N ARG A 95 4.30 -7.09 -3.76
CA ARG A 95 2.85 -7.13 -3.92
C ARG A 95 2.33 -6.00 -4.81
N ALA A 96 2.78 -4.76 -4.57
CA ALA A 96 2.37 -3.62 -5.40
C ALA A 96 2.75 -3.80 -6.88
N LYS A 97 3.91 -4.40 -7.17
CA LYS A 97 4.31 -4.73 -8.55
C LYS A 97 3.46 -5.85 -9.15
N GLN A 98 3.10 -6.87 -8.38
CA GLN A 98 2.23 -7.95 -8.83
C GLN A 98 0.83 -7.41 -9.13
N ASP A 99 0.28 -6.57 -8.25
CA ASP A 99 -1.00 -5.92 -8.45
C ASP A 99 -0.98 -5.04 -9.73
N LEU A 100 0.10 -4.27 -9.95
CA LEU A 100 0.25 -3.48 -11.17
C LEU A 100 0.36 -4.36 -12.43
N ALA A 101 1.07 -5.47 -12.35
CA ALA A 101 1.23 -6.39 -13.48
C ALA A 101 -0.07 -7.13 -13.84
N SER A 102 -0.96 -7.32 -12.87
CA SER A 102 -2.27 -7.93 -13.08
C SER A 102 -3.34 -6.92 -13.53
N MET A 103 -3.02 -5.61 -13.54
CA MET A 103 -3.96 -4.56 -13.92
C MET A 103 -4.30 -4.66 -15.41
N GLY A 104 -5.58 -4.80 -15.72
CA GLY A 104 -6.09 -4.67 -17.09
C GLY A 104 -6.13 -3.20 -17.54
N GLN A 105 -6.42 -2.98 -18.82
CA GLN A 105 -6.73 -1.66 -19.37
C GLN A 105 -8.23 -1.54 -19.54
N GLY A 106 -8.76 -0.31 -19.38
CA GLY A 106 -10.15 0.00 -19.64
C GLY A 106 -10.92 0.47 -18.42
N VAL A 107 -12.19 0.14 -18.38
CA VAL A 107 -13.09 0.57 -17.30
C VAL A 107 -13.04 -0.42 -16.14
N ALA A 108 -12.91 0.11 -14.94
CA ALA A 108 -12.92 -0.66 -13.70
C ALA A 108 -14.32 -1.04 -13.26
N LEU A 109 -15.21 -0.04 -13.26
CA LEU A 109 -16.60 -0.23 -12.86
C LEU A 109 -17.51 0.81 -13.54
N TYR A 110 -18.77 0.44 -13.64
CA TYR A 110 -19.86 1.32 -14.05
C TYR A 110 -20.85 1.48 -12.91
N ILE A 111 -21.37 2.69 -12.73
CA ILE A 111 -22.47 3.00 -11.83
C ILE A 111 -23.59 3.57 -12.67
N ASP A 112 -24.75 2.91 -12.70
CA ASP A 112 -25.91 3.34 -13.45
C ASP A 112 -27.17 3.37 -12.56
N GLY A 113 -28.31 3.76 -13.14
CA GLY A 113 -29.58 3.81 -12.41
C GLY A 113 -30.10 2.45 -11.93
N THR A 114 -29.58 1.33 -12.45
CA THR A 114 -30.00 -0.01 -12.09
C THR A 114 -29.10 -0.65 -11.03
N GLY A 115 -27.83 -0.23 -10.92
CA GLY A 115 -26.90 -0.80 -9.99
C GLY A 115 -25.44 -0.47 -10.26
N VAL A 116 -24.57 -1.35 -9.80
CA VAL A 116 -23.11 -1.26 -9.97
C VAL A 116 -22.62 -2.48 -10.73
N GLU A 117 -21.82 -2.26 -11.77
CA GLU A 117 -21.16 -3.31 -12.53
C GLU A 117 -19.64 -3.16 -12.40
N PHE A 118 -18.98 -4.07 -11.68
CA PHE A 118 -17.54 -4.21 -11.71
C PHE A 118 -17.14 -4.94 -12.97
N VAL A 119 -16.16 -4.43 -13.70
CA VAL A 119 -15.59 -5.06 -14.89
C VAL A 119 -14.25 -5.73 -14.53
N TYR A 120 -13.51 -5.12 -13.62
CA TYR A 120 -12.24 -5.62 -13.11
C TYR A 120 -12.31 -5.82 -11.58
N PRO A 121 -11.66 -6.86 -10.98
CA PRO A 121 -10.85 -7.93 -11.59
C PRO A 121 -11.70 -9.01 -12.26
N GLN A 122 -12.96 -9.11 -11.92
CA GLN A 122 -13.94 -10.01 -12.52
C GLN A 122 -15.24 -9.25 -12.75
N ARG A 123 -15.97 -9.67 -13.77
CA ARG A 123 -17.24 -9.04 -14.11
C ARG A 123 -18.33 -9.47 -13.13
N VAL A 124 -18.78 -8.53 -12.33
CA VAL A 124 -19.85 -8.71 -11.35
C VAL A 124 -20.83 -7.57 -11.49
N ARG A 125 -22.11 -7.87 -11.71
CA ARG A 125 -23.18 -6.87 -11.71
C ARG A 125 -24.12 -7.11 -10.55
N ALA A 126 -24.46 -6.07 -9.81
CA ALA A 126 -25.41 -6.12 -8.72
C ALA A 126 -26.41 -4.96 -8.85
N CYS A 127 -27.70 -5.27 -8.68
CA CYS A 127 -28.75 -4.27 -8.66
C CYS A 127 -28.75 -3.53 -7.32
N TRP A 128 -29.21 -2.25 -7.30
CA TRP A 128 -29.29 -1.47 -6.07
C TRP A 128 -30.08 -2.15 -4.95
N ALA A 129 -31.08 -2.98 -5.29
CA ALA A 129 -31.86 -3.73 -4.33
C ALA A 129 -31.08 -4.82 -3.58
N GLU A 130 -30.05 -5.38 -4.23
CA GLU A 130 -29.23 -6.48 -3.72
C GLU A 130 -27.99 -5.99 -2.96
N ILE A 131 -27.54 -4.74 -3.28
CA ILE A 131 -26.36 -4.14 -2.69
C ILE A 131 -26.64 -3.81 -1.23
N THR A 132 -25.88 -4.43 -0.34
CA THR A 132 -25.93 -4.15 1.10
C THR A 132 -25.04 -2.98 1.46
N ALA A 133 -23.84 -2.92 0.85
CA ALA A 133 -22.90 -1.83 1.05
C ALA A 133 -21.92 -1.68 -0.12
N LEU A 134 -21.56 -0.42 -0.39
CA LEU A 134 -20.40 -0.06 -1.20
C LEU A 134 -19.47 0.72 -0.27
N LYS A 135 -18.34 0.15 0.13
CA LYS A 135 -17.50 0.78 1.15
C LYS A 135 -16.02 0.71 0.83
N ILE A 136 -15.30 1.70 1.34
CA ILE A 136 -13.85 1.71 1.31
C ILE A 136 -13.36 1.07 2.59
N SER A 137 -12.57 0.02 2.45
CA SER A 137 -11.98 -0.68 3.59
C SER A 137 -10.58 -1.19 3.29
N GLY A 138 -9.85 -1.52 4.35
CA GLY A 138 -8.48 -1.99 4.26
C GLY A 138 -7.48 -0.97 4.77
N ARG A 139 -6.27 -1.47 5.04
CA ARG A 139 -5.15 -0.64 5.49
C ARG A 139 -4.42 -0.04 4.29
N SER A 140 -3.71 1.07 4.52
CA SER A 140 -2.88 1.74 3.51
C SER A 140 -1.67 0.92 3.03
N TRP A 141 -1.63 -0.38 3.31
CA TRP A 141 -0.52 -1.28 3.01
C TRP A 141 -0.73 -1.97 1.67
N GLY A 142 0.35 -2.20 0.92
CA GLY A 142 0.28 -2.79 -0.42
C GLY A 142 -0.34 -1.82 -1.43
N ALA A 143 -1.33 -2.28 -2.19
CA ALA A 143 -2.10 -1.46 -3.13
C ALA A 143 -2.99 -0.40 -2.46
N GLY A 144 -3.06 -0.39 -1.12
CA GLY A 144 -3.85 0.58 -0.35
C GLY A 144 -5.27 0.11 -0.05
N PRO A 145 -6.14 1.05 0.39
CA PRO A 145 -7.54 0.75 0.65
C PRO A 145 -8.25 0.28 -0.62
N ARG A 146 -9.26 -0.56 -0.45
CA ARG A 146 -10.03 -1.16 -1.54
C ARG A 146 -11.47 -0.70 -1.47
N LEU A 147 -12.03 -0.39 -2.62
CA LEU A 147 -13.48 -0.25 -2.81
C LEU A 147 -14.07 -1.65 -2.86
N ARG A 148 -15.01 -1.96 -1.98
CA ARG A 148 -15.66 -3.27 -1.85
C ARG A 148 -17.13 -3.14 -2.14
N LEU A 149 -17.64 -4.11 -2.90
CA LEU A 149 -19.06 -4.30 -3.15
C LEU A 149 -19.55 -5.48 -2.32
N GLU A 150 -20.52 -5.23 -1.46
CA GLU A 150 -21.17 -6.25 -0.65
C GLU A 150 -22.61 -6.47 -1.14
N VAL A 151 -22.94 -7.72 -1.39
CA VAL A 151 -24.28 -8.18 -1.77
C VAL A 151 -24.73 -9.20 -0.72
N SER A 152 -25.86 -8.98 -0.12
CA SER A 152 -26.40 -9.86 0.97
C SER A 152 -25.39 -10.07 2.11
N GLY A 153 -24.59 -9.07 2.42
CA GLY A 153 -23.58 -9.13 3.49
C GLY A 153 -22.28 -9.85 3.13
N GLN A 154 -22.12 -10.30 1.88
CA GLN A 154 -20.90 -10.93 1.39
C GLN A 154 -20.15 -10.03 0.41
N GLU A 155 -18.82 -10.01 0.50
CA GLU A 155 -17.97 -9.31 -0.46
C GLU A 155 -17.97 -10.10 -1.79
N VAL A 156 -18.53 -9.50 -2.84
CA VAL A 156 -18.61 -10.10 -4.18
C VAL A 156 -17.56 -9.55 -5.14
N ALA A 157 -17.10 -8.32 -4.91
CA ALA A 157 -16.03 -7.70 -5.71
C ALA A 157 -15.24 -6.70 -4.88
N SER A 158 -13.96 -6.56 -5.17
CA SER A 158 -13.13 -5.50 -4.59
C SER A 158 -12.02 -5.05 -5.53
N ILE A 159 -11.76 -3.73 -5.53
CA ILE A 159 -10.72 -3.10 -6.35
C ILE A 159 -9.92 -2.11 -5.52
N PRO A 160 -8.58 -2.07 -5.65
CA PRO A 160 -7.77 -1.04 -5.00
C PRO A 160 -8.14 0.36 -5.50
N ILE A 161 -8.32 1.31 -4.60
CA ILE A 161 -8.65 2.70 -4.98
C ILE A 161 -7.52 3.33 -5.80
N SER A 162 -6.27 2.92 -5.54
CA SER A 162 -5.10 3.39 -6.30
C SER A 162 -5.09 2.96 -7.77
N PHE A 163 -6.04 2.12 -8.20
CA PHE A 163 -6.21 1.72 -9.60
C PHE A 163 -7.25 2.57 -10.33
N LEU A 164 -7.99 3.40 -9.61
CA LEU A 164 -9.08 4.19 -10.14
C LEU A 164 -8.60 5.59 -10.52
N ASP A 165 -9.04 6.09 -11.66
CA ASP A 165 -8.81 7.46 -12.11
C ASP A 165 -9.66 8.49 -11.34
N THR A 166 -10.65 8.00 -10.63
CA THR A 166 -11.69 8.79 -9.99
C THR A 166 -11.51 8.81 -8.47
N MET A 167 -11.68 9.99 -7.88
CA MET A 167 -11.60 10.14 -6.42
C MET A 167 -12.78 9.46 -5.71
N PRO A 168 -12.57 8.91 -4.49
CA PRO A 168 -13.62 8.25 -3.72
C PRO A 168 -14.89 9.08 -3.55
N GLY A 169 -14.75 10.39 -3.32
CA GLY A 169 -15.89 11.30 -3.17
C GLY A 169 -16.76 11.41 -4.41
N ALA A 170 -16.18 11.30 -5.61
CA ALA A 170 -16.96 11.31 -6.85
C ALA A 170 -17.72 9.99 -7.04
N ILE A 171 -17.13 8.86 -6.62
CA ILE A 171 -17.78 7.55 -6.62
C ILE A 171 -18.94 7.56 -5.61
N ASP A 172 -18.73 8.10 -4.41
CA ASP A 172 -19.78 8.28 -3.39
C ASP A 172 -20.94 9.11 -3.91
N SER A 173 -20.65 10.28 -4.49
CA SER A 173 -21.66 11.17 -5.08
C SER A 173 -22.44 10.49 -6.21
N ALA A 174 -21.74 9.75 -7.08
CA ALA A 174 -22.37 9.01 -8.17
C ALA A 174 -23.26 7.86 -7.65
N ALA A 175 -22.81 7.13 -6.63
CA ALA A 175 -23.58 6.05 -6.00
C ALA A 175 -24.85 6.60 -5.32
N ARG A 176 -24.72 7.66 -4.51
CA ARG A 176 -25.87 8.30 -3.84
C ARG A 176 -26.89 8.85 -4.84
N ALA A 177 -26.43 9.57 -5.86
CA ALA A 177 -27.33 10.14 -6.86
C ALA A 177 -28.14 9.06 -7.58
N ARG A 178 -27.55 7.91 -7.91
CA ARG A 178 -28.19 6.84 -8.67
C ARG A 178 -28.94 5.81 -7.82
N SER A 179 -28.57 5.67 -6.54
CA SER A 179 -29.29 4.83 -5.58
C SER A 179 -30.41 5.56 -4.85
N MET A 180 -30.73 6.82 -5.21
CA MET A 180 -31.66 7.69 -4.48
C MET A 180 -31.24 7.87 -3.01
N GLY A 181 -29.95 8.00 -2.74
CA GLY A 181 -29.40 8.19 -1.40
C GLY A 181 -29.29 6.94 -0.53
N ARG A 182 -29.66 5.77 -1.04
CA ARG A 182 -29.67 4.52 -0.25
C ARG A 182 -28.28 3.97 0.03
N ILE A 183 -27.37 4.09 -0.95
CA ILE A 183 -26.01 3.54 -0.88
C ILE A 183 -25.02 4.68 -1.08
N GLY A 184 -24.07 4.78 -0.16
CA GLY A 184 -22.88 5.64 -0.24
C GLY A 184 -21.61 4.81 -0.02
N VAL A 185 -20.44 5.45 -0.22
CA VAL A 185 -19.12 4.83 -0.09
C VAL A 185 -18.47 5.22 1.23
#